data_a0c09adcb19e356c2b3226116be74d60
#
_entry.id   a0c09adcb19e356c2b3226116be74d60
#
_cell.length_a   1.000
_cell.length_b   1.000
_cell.length_c   1.000
_cell.angle_alpha   90.00
_cell.angle_beta   90.00
_cell.angle_gamma   90.00
#
_symmetry.space_group_name_H-M   'P 1'
#
loop_
_entity.id
_entity.type
_entity.pdbx_description
1 polymer ?
#
loop_
_entity_poly.entity_id
_entity_poly.type
_entity_poly.pdbx_seq_one_letter_code
_entity_poly.pdbx_strand_id
1 'polypeptide(L)'
;MIAFLPFALILILLLAIFAIIAALFGSDVSFYQSYFVLPFDSTTYTITSPYGERIDPIDGSTAFHSGIDVVPTSANIVAVADGTVITSDLQEVNGEHIVVEHKLAGQVYRSGYYHLKENSRTVKVGDTVKQGQQLGIMGSTGKSTGAHLHFTLQKFNAMNQKFEYTDPSIV
;
A
#
# COMPACT_ATOMS: atom_id res chain seq x y z
N MET A 1 52.76 18.07 -14.94
CA MET A 1 52.46 16.74 -15.53
C MET A 1 51.06 16.32 -15.04
N ILE A 2 50.06 16.42 -15.89
CA ILE A 2 48.68 16.03 -15.55
C ILE A 2 48.60 14.51 -15.80
N ALA A 3 48.45 13.73 -14.73
CA ALA A 3 48.23 12.29 -14.84
C ALA A 3 46.84 12.00 -15.40
N PHE A 4 46.78 11.48 -16.63
CA PHE A 4 45.51 10.98 -17.18
C PHE A 4 45.16 9.67 -16.50
N LEU A 5 43.98 9.62 -15.90
CA LEU A 5 43.41 8.38 -15.37
C LEU A 5 43.23 7.38 -16.54
N PRO A 6 43.68 6.12 -16.44
CA PRO A 6 43.51 5.16 -17.52
C PRO A 6 42.02 4.94 -17.77
N PHE A 7 41.64 4.83 -19.05
CA PHE A 7 40.24 4.67 -19.50
C PHE A 7 39.47 3.54 -18.76
N ALA A 8 40.19 2.45 -18.44
CA ALA A 8 39.62 1.35 -17.66
C ALA A 8 39.17 1.77 -16.24
N LEU A 9 39.90 2.68 -15.58
CA LEU A 9 39.59 3.16 -14.26
C LEU A 9 38.36 4.09 -14.28
N ILE A 10 38.23 4.91 -15.32
CA ILE A 10 37.05 5.77 -15.56
C ILE A 10 35.81 4.90 -15.80
N LEU A 11 35.93 3.85 -16.60
CA LEU A 11 34.83 2.92 -16.87
C LEU A 11 34.38 2.18 -15.61
N ILE A 12 35.31 1.70 -14.79
CA ILE A 12 35.02 1.04 -13.51
C ILE A 12 34.27 2.01 -12.55
N LEU A 13 34.73 3.27 -12.48
CA LEU A 13 34.09 4.29 -11.65
C LEU A 13 32.68 4.60 -12.13
N LEU A 14 32.44 4.70 -13.43
CA LEU A 14 31.12 4.92 -14.02
C LEU A 14 30.18 3.73 -13.75
N LEU A 15 30.67 2.50 -13.86
CA LEU A 15 29.88 1.30 -13.54
C LEU A 15 29.55 1.22 -12.05
N ALA A 16 30.51 1.61 -11.17
CA ALA A 16 30.25 1.67 -9.73
C ALA A 16 29.21 2.76 -9.38
N ILE A 17 29.31 3.94 -9.99
CA ILE A 17 28.31 5.02 -9.82
C ILE A 17 26.94 4.58 -10.34
N PHE A 18 26.88 3.90 -11.49
CA PHE A 18 25.63 3.38 -12.02
C PHE A 18 25.02 2.31 -11.10
N ALA A 19 25.84 1.41 -10.55
CA ALA A 19 25.39 0.40 -9.59
C ALA A 19 24.88 1.03 -8.28
N ILE A 20 25.54 2.11 -7.80
CA ILE A 20 25.10 2.87 -6.61
C ILE A 20 23.79 3.59 -6.92
N ILE A 21 23.65 4.22 -8.08
CA ILE A 21 22.42 4.87 -8.51
C ILE A 21 21.29 3.84 -8.65
N ALA A 22 21.56 2.69 -9.29
CA ALA A 22 20.59 1.60 -9.40
C ALA A 22 20.20 1.01 -8.03
N ALA A 23 21.11 0.98 -7.06
CA ALA A 23 20.83 0.54 -5.69
C ALA A 23 20.05 1.60 -4.89
N LEU A 24 20.26 2.89 -5.15
CA LEU A 24 19.55 4.01 -4.51
C LEU A 24 18.16 4.23 -5.13
N PHE A 25 18.00 3.91 -6.41
CA PHE A 25 16.76 4.00 -7.18
C PHE A 25 16.26 2.61 -7.61
N GLY A 26 16.73 1.56 -6.92
CA GLY A 26 16.20 0.21 -7.09
C GLY A 26 14.67 0.27 -7.06
N SER A 27 14.05 -0.37 -8.04
CA SER A 27 12.62 -0.21 -8.33
C SER A 27 11.80 -0.17 -7.05
N ASP A 28 10.92 0.82 -6.91
CA ASP A 28 10.00 0.92 -5.77
C ASP A 28 9.33 -0.42 -5.47
N VAL A 29 9.08 -1.23 -6.50
CA VAL A 29 8.53 -2.59 -6.40
C VAL A 29 9.34 -3.52 -5.47
N SER A 30 10.69 -3.58 -5.61
CA SER A 30 11.50 -4.44 -4.75
C SER A 30 11.52 -3.98 -3.28
N PHE A 31 11.40 -2.67 -3.05
CA PHE A 31 11.27 -2.11 -1.72
C PHE A 31 9.95 -2.55 -1.08
N TYR A 32 8.83 -2.37 -1.77
CA TYR A 32 7.51 -2.74 -1.25
C TYR A 32 7.44 -4.25 -0.96
N GLN A 33 7.89 -5.10 -1.88
CA GLN A 33 7.94 -6.56 -1.69
C GLN A 33 8.82 -7.00 -0.51
N SER A 34 9.77 -6.19 -0.07
CA SER A 34 10.62 -6.50 1.10
C SER A 34 9.96 -6.18 2.44
N TYR A 35 9.04 -5.20 2.47
CA TYR A 35 8.47 -4.68 3.71
C TYR A 35 6.98 -4.94 3.88
N PHE A 36 6.26 -5.19 2.80
CA PHE A 36 4.82 -5.43 2.83
C PHE A 36 4.49 -6.87 2.43
N VAL A 37 3.42 -7.38 3.00
CA VAL A 37 2.75 -8.62 2.56
C VAL A 37 1.38 -8.27 1.99
N LEU A 38 0.74 -9.22 1.31
CA LEU A 38 -0.63 -9.05 0.83
C LEU A 38 -1.58 -8.69 2.00
N PRO A 39 -2.60 -7.84 1.77
CA PRO A 39 -3.54 -7.41 2.81
C PRO A 39 -4.57 -8.48 3.22
N PHE A 40 -4.35 -9.74 2.87
CA PHE A 40 -5.21 -10.90 3.15
C PHE A 40 -4.37 -12.17 3.26
N ASP A 41 -4.90 -13.19 3.92
CA ASP A 41 -4.21 -14.47 4.20
C ASP A 41 -4.40 -15.52 3.10
N SER A 42 -4.39 -15.10 1.82
CA SER A 42 -4.45 -16.01 0.68
C SER A 42 -3.47 -15.62 -0.42
N THR A 43 -3.08 -16.60 -1.23
CA THR A 43 -2.20 -16.39 -2.40
C THR A 43 -2.98 -16.24 -3.70
N THR A 44 -4.30 -16.47 -3.66
CA THR A 44 -5.19 -16.39 -4.83
C THR A 44 -6.21 -15.27 -4.62
N TYR A 45 -6.27 -14.35 -5.55
CA TYR A 45 -7.16 -13.19 -5.54
C TYR A 45 -7.43 -12.67 -6.94
N THR A 46 -8.46 -11.82 -7.08
CA THR A 46 -8.78 -11.13 -8.32
C THR A 46 -8.83 -9.63 -8.04
N ILE A 47 -8.09 -8.83 -8.82
CA ILE A 47 -8.26 -7.37 -8.82
C ILE A 47 -9.49 -7.07 -9.67
N THR A 48 -10.53 -6.56 -9.05
CA THR A 48 -11.80 -6.20 -9.71
C THR A 48 -11.84 -4.76 -10.19
N SER A 49 -10.99 -3.89 -9.59
CA SER A 49 -10.79 -2.52 -10.07
C SER A 49 -9.37 -2.04 -9.72
N PRO A 50 -8.58 -1.60 -10.72
CA PRO A 50 -7.22 -1.12 -10.51
C PRO A 50 -7.20 0.29 -9.91
N TYR A 51 -6.03 0.68 -9.41
CA TYR A 51 -5.68 2.04 -9.04
C TYR A 51 -5.62 2.95 -10.28
N GLY A 52 -5.99 4.22 -10.14
CA GLY A 52 -5.87 5.23 -11.19
C GLY A 52 -7.21 5.74 -11.72
N GLU A 53 -7.19 6.40 -12.87
CA GLU A 53 -8.40 6.92 -13.51
C GLU A 53 -9.30 5.79 -14.01
N ARG A 54 -10.59 5.86 -13.66
CA ARG A 54 -11.61 4.90 -14.10
C ARG A 54 -12.97 5.56 -14.25
N ILE A 55 -13.89 4.85 -14.89
CA ILE A 55 -15.32 5.18 -14.81
C ILE A 55 -15.87 4.65 -13.48
N ASP A 56 -16.45 5.52 -12.66
CA ASP A 56 -17.10 5.12 -11.40
C ASP A 56 -18.25 4.15 -11.70
N PRO A 57 -18.25 2.95 -11.11
CA PRO A 57 -19.28 1.94 -11.40
C PRO A 57 -20.66 2.30 -10.82
N ILE A 58 -20.77 3.34 -10.00
CA ILE A 58 -22.01 3.73 -9.33
C ILE A 58 -22.72 4.85 -10.10
N ASP A 59 -21.99 5.88 -10.52
CA ASP A 59 -22.59 7.06 -11.17
C ASP A 59 -22.13 7.28 -12.63
N GLY A 60 -21.16 6.50 -13.12
CA GLY A 60 -20.65 6.58 -14.49
C GLY A 60 -19.73 7.76 -14.75
N SER A 61 -19.36 8.55 -13.77
CA SER A 61 -18.42 9.66 -13.90
C SER A 61 -16.97 9.19 -14.03
N THR A 62 -16.09 10.02 -14.61
CA THR A 62 -14.64 9.79 -14.52
C THR A 62 -14.18 10.13 -13.12
N ALA A 63 -13.56 9.17 -12.42
CA ALA A 63 -13.05 9.32 -11.06
C ALA A 63 -11.67 8.70 -10.92
N PHE A 64 -10.88 9.25 -10.01
CA PHE A 64 -9.61 8.66 -9.64
C PHE A 64 -9.81 7.65 -8.49
N HIS A 65 -9.44 6.39 -8.73
CA HIS A 65 -9.47 5.33 -7.74
C HIS A 65 -8.17 5.32 -6.93
N SER A 66 -8.25 5.71 -5.68
CA SER A 66 -7.08 5.89 -4.80
C SER A 66 -6.49 4.60 -4.23
N GLY A 67 -7.03 3.46 -4.61
CA GLY A 67 -6.62 2.12 -4.17
C GLY A 67 -6.87 1.07 -5.23
N ILE A 68 -6.87 -0.18 -4.82
CA ILE A 68 -7.35 -1.31 -5.63
C ILE A 68 -8.56 -1.93 -4.94
N ASP A 69 -9.50 -2.42 -5.75
CA ASP A 69 -10.56 -3.30 -5.26
C ASP A 69 -10.16 -4.74 -5.55
N VAL A 70 -10.14 -5.57 -4.52
CA VAL A 70 -9.64 -6.95 -4.62
C VAL A 70 -10.55 -7.93 -3.92
N VAL A 71 -10.75 -9.10 -4.54
CA VAL A 71 -11.51 -10.22 -3.98
C VAL A 71 -10.55 -11.40 -3.79
N PRO A 72 -10.03 -11.61 -2.56
CA PRO A 72 -9.23 -12.77 -2.22
C PRO A 72 -10.11 -14.01 -2.00
N THR A 73 -9.52 -15.20 -2.08
CA THR A 73 -10.20 -16.47 -1.74
C THR A 73 -10.41 -16.64 -0.24
N SER A 74 -9.61 -15.97 0.60
CA SER A 74 -9.83 -15.86 2.05
C SER A 74 -10.44 -14.49 2.37
N ALA A 75 -11.46 -14.48 3.23
CA ALA A 75 -12.06 -13.22 3.68
C ALA A 75 -11.28 -12.53 4.82
N ASN A 76 -10.25 -13.17 5.38
CA ASN A 76 -9.46 -12.58 6.46
C ASN A 76 -8.56 -11.46 5.94
N ILE A 77 -8.72 -10.27 6.48
CA ILE A 77 -7.92 -9.09 6.17
C ILE A 77 -6.86 -8.92 7.23
N VAL A 78 -5.61 -8.74 6.80
CA VAL A 78 -4.43 -8.70 7.66
C VAL A 78 -3.59 -7.44 7.44
N ALA A 79 -2.83 -7.05 8.46
CA ALA A 79 -1.91 -5.92 8.39
C ALA A 79 -0.75 -6.22 7.42
N VAL A 80 -0.53 -5.34 6.45
CA VAL A 80 0.54 -5.51 5.43
C VAL A 80 1.94 -5.39 6.02
N ALA A 81 2.10 -4.71 7.16
CA ALA A 81 3.38 -4.53 7.87
C ALA A 81 3.11 -4.22 9.35
N ASP A 82 4.16 -4.25 10.17
CA ASP A 82 4.13 -3.75 11.54
C ASP A 82 3.71 -2.27 11.55
N GLY A 83 2.84 -1.86 12.49
CA GLY A 83 2.37 -0.48 12.54
C GLY A 83 1.50 -0.15 13.74
N THR A 84 0.94 1.06 13.69
CA THR A 84 0.00 1.58 14.70
C THR A 84 -1.32 1.93 14.03
N VAL A 85 -2.43 1.48 14.58
CA VAL A 85 -3.77 1.81 14.11
C VAL A 85 -4.06 3.28 14.38
N ILE A 86 -4.31 4.05 13.33
CA ILE A 86 -4.65 5.48 13.41
C ILE A 86 -6.13 5.76 13.14
N THR A 87 -6.83 4.80 12.53
CA THR A 87 -8.29 4.83 12.34
C THR A 87 -8.85 3.42 12.51
N SER A 88 -9.99 3.30 13.20
CA SER A 88 -10.79 2.08 13.30
C SER A 88 -12.23 2.53 13.56
N ASP A 89 -13.02 2.70 12.48
CA ASP A 89 -14.29 3.42 12.52
C ASP A 89 -15.28 2.88 11.49
N LEU A 90 -16.56 3.30 11.61
CA LEU A 90 -17.62 3.10 10.64
C LEU A 90 -18.01 4.44 10.02
N GLN A 91 -17.94 4.58 8.70
CA GLN A 91 -18.33 5.78 7.98
C GLN A 91 -19.26 5.44 6.81
N GLU A 92 -20.07 6.41 6.40
CA GLU A 92 -21.09 6.23 5.35
C GLU A 92 -20.46 5.75 4.01
N VAL A 93 -19.34 6.33 3.58
CA VAL A 93 -18.68 5.99 2.33
C VAL A 93 -17.73 4.80 2.50
N ASN A 94 -16.86 4.88 3.49
CA ASN A 94 -15.79 3.91 3.71
C ASN A 94 -16.26 2.59 4.34
N GLY A 95 -17.45 2.58 4.91
CA GLY A 95 -17.96 1.46 5.71
C GLY A 95 -17.11 1.24 6.96
N GLU A 96 -17.14 0.03 7.46
CA GLU A 96 -16.20 -0.43 8.48
C GLU A 96 -14.79 -0.41 7.89
N HIS A 97 -13.88 0.35 8.50
CA HIS A 97 -12.54 0.52 7.95
C HIS A 97 -11.48 0.70 9.04
N ILE A 98 -10.26 0.37 8.66
CA ILE A 98 -9.05 0.51 9.48
C ILE A 98 -7.99 1.20 8.65
N VAL A 99 -7.23 2.11 9.28
CA VAL A 99 -6.00 2.68 8.70
C VAL A 99 -4.85 2.44 9.67
N VAL A 100 -3.75 1.90 9.16
CA VAL A 100 -2.54 1.62 9.93
C VAL A 100 -1.40 2.48 9.40
N GLU A 101 -0.69 3.15 10.31
CA GLU A 101 0.53 3.89 10.00
C GLU A 101 1.76 3.03 10.25
N HIS A 102 2.67 2.98 9.27
CA HIS A 102 3.89 2.18 9.27
C HIS A 102 5.11 3.08 9.19
N LYS A 103 6.17 2.75 9.93
CA LYS A 103 7.48 3.43 9.86
C LYS A 103 8.52 2.43 9.37
N LEU A 104 8.87 2.51 8.09
CA LEU A 104 9.69 1.52 7.40
C LEU A 104 10.88 2.22 6.72
N ALA A 105 12.10 1.80 7.04
CA ALA A 105 13.34 2.34 6.46
C ALA A 105 13.41 3.89 6.45
N GLY A 106 12.94 4.54 7.52
CA GLY A 106 12.94 6.01 7.65
C GLY A 106 11.81 6.73 6.91
N GLN A 107 10.92 5.99 6.24
CA GLN A 107 9.77 6.50 5.51
C GLN A 107 8.47 6.16 6.26
N VAL A 108 7.48 7.05 6.20
CA VAL A 108 6.15 6.80 6.78
C VAL A 108 5.16 6.45 5.68
N TYR A 109 4.41 5.36 5.91
CA TYR A 109 3.34 4.87 5.04
C TYR A 109 2.04 4.76 5.81
N ARG A 110 0.91 4.73 5.09
CA ARG A 110 -0.42 4.39 5.64
C ARG A 110 -1.08 3.39 4.72
N SER A 111 -1.49 2.26 5.28
CA SER A 111 -2.37 1.31 4.59
C SER A 111 -3.80 1.47 5.08
N GLY A 112 -4.76 1.47 4.14
CA GLY A 112 -6.18 1.56 4.45
C GLY A 112 -6.92 0.33 3.97
N TYR A 113 -7.81 -0.19 4.82
CA TYR A 113 -8.62 -1.40 4.63
C TYR A 113 -10.08 -1.03 4.80
N TYR A 114 -10.85 -1.03 3.71
CA TYR A 114 -12.20 -0.49 3.66
C TYR A 114 -13.24 -1.54 3.31
N HIS A 115 -14.50 -1.22 3.54
CA HIS A 115 -15.67 -2.07 3.28
C HIS A 115 -15.65 -3.38 4.05
N LEU A 116 -15.02 -3.40 5.24
CA LEU A 116 -14.97 -4.58 6.10
C LEU A 116 -16.39 -5.02 6.50
N LYS A 117 -16.52 -6.26 6.91
CA LYS A 117 -17.79 -6.80 7.43
C LYS A 117 -18.18 -6.09 8.72
N GLU A 118 -19.44 -5.83 8.88
CA GLU A 118 -20.01 -5.18 10.07
C GLU A 118 -19.53 -5.87 11.35
N ASN A 119 -19.07 -5.07 12.31
CA ASN A 119 -18.56 -5.50 13.61
C ASN A 119 -17.40 -6.52 13.55
N SER A 120 -16.64 -6.59 12.45
CA SER A 120 -15.51 -7.54 12.31
C SER A 120 -14.15 -6.98 12.68
N ARG A 121 -14.04 -5.68 12.94
CA ARG A 121 -12.77 -5.06 13.32
C ARG A 121 -12.26 -5.65 14.64
N THR A 122 -11.00 -6.10 14.64
CA THR A 122 -10.34 -6.75 15.80
C THR A 122 -9.44 -5.80 16.59
N VAL A 123 -9.25 -4.56 16.09
CA VAL A 123 -8.33 -3.56 16.63
C VAL A 123 -9.00 -2.19 16.76
N LYS A 124 -8.47 -1.36 17.64
CA LYS A 124 -8.90 0.03 17.88
C LYS A 124 -7.77 1.02 17.69
N VAL A 125 -8.08 2.30 17.57
CA VAL A 125 -7.09 3.38 17.47
C VAL A 125 -6.10 3.33 18.63
N GLY A 126 -4.81 3.43 18.31
CA GLY A 126 -3.69 3.36 19.23
C GLY A 126 -3.12 1.95 19.43
N ASP A 127 -3.78 0.89 18.98
CA ASP A 127 -3.24 -0.46 19.03
C ASP A 127 -2.03 -0.59 18.08
N THR A 128 -1.01 -1.33 18.53
CA THR A 128 0.09 -1.77 17.65
C THR A 128 -0.28 -3.11 17.02
N VAL A 129 0.02 -3.26 15.73
CA VAL A 129 -0.22 -4.49 14.98
C VAL A 129 1.07 -5.03 14.41
N LYS A 130 1.12 -6.36 14.25
CA LYS A 130 2.19 -7.06 13.57
C LYS A 130 1.82 -7.37 12.13
N GLN A 131 2.81 -7.42 11.25
CA GLN A 131 2.62 -7.91 9.88
C GLN A 131 1.90 -9.28 9.90
N GLY A 132 0.88 -9.43 9.05
CA GLY A 132 0.05 -10.64 9.01
C GLY A 132 -0.98 -10.75 10.14
N GLN A 133 -1.03 -9.82 11.11
CA GLN A 133 -2.05 -9.83 12.14
C GLN A 133 -3.42 -9.54 11.55
N GLN A 134 -4.43 -10.35 11.90
CA GLN A 134 -5.81 -10.14 11.46
C GLN A 134 -6.36 -8.79 11.98
N LEU A 135 -6.93 -8.03 11.06
CA LEU A 135 -7.57 -6.73 11.32
C LEU A 135 -9.09 -6.83 11.30
N GLY A 136 -9.64 -7.68 10.43
CA GLY A 136 -11.07 -7.82 10.24
C GLY A 136 -11.40 -8.86 9.17
N ILE A 137 -12.63 -8.82 8.69
CA ILE A 137 -13.16 -9.70 7.64
C ILE A 137 -13.59 -8.84 6.47
N MET A 138 -13.29 -9.24 5.24
CA MET A 138 -13.80 -8.62 4.01
C MET A 138 -15.33 -8.61 4.02
N GLY A 139 -15.91 -7.48 3.61
CA GLY A 139 -17.35 -7.31 3.58
C GLY A 139 -17.82 -6.42 2.44
N SER A 140 -18.92 -5.69 2.66
CA SER A 140 -19.52 -4.77 1.68
C SER A 140 -20.23 -3.62 2.38
N THR A 141 -19.69 -3.14 3.52
CA THR A 141 -20.26 -2.00 4.23
C THR A 141 -19.89 -0.68 3.56
N GLY A 142 -20.69 0.37 3.78
CA GLY A 142 -20.49 1.68 3.15
C GLY A 142 -20.95 1.74 1.69
N LYS A 143 -20.31 2.62 0.89
CA LYS A 143 -20.60 2.77 -0.56
C LYS A 143 -19.92 1.65 -1.34
N SER A 144 -20.50 0.46 -1.37
CA SER A 144 -19.97 -0.75 -1.98
C SER A 144 -21.05 -1.47 -2.80
N THR A 145 -20.66 -2.00 -3.97
CA THR A 145 -21.55 -2.74 -4.88
C THR A 145 -21.55 -4.26 -4.64
N GLY A 146 -20.65 -4.76 -3.80
CA GLY A 146 -20.50 -6.19 -3.49
C GLY A 146 -19.31 -6.46 -2.58
N ALA A 147 -19.17 -7.67 -2.08
CA ALA A 147 -18.09 -8.03 -1.18
C ALA A 147 -16.71 -7.92 -1.86
N HIS A 148 -15.87 -7.02 -1.38
CA HIS A 148 -14.48 -6.81 -1.79
C HIS A 148 -13.70 -6.09 -0.70
N LEU A 149 -12.39 -6.12 -0.76
CA LEU A 149 -11.52 -5.20 -0.03
C LEU A 149 -11.16 -4.05 -0.95
N HIS A 150 -11.50 -2.80 -0.58
CA HIS A 150 -10.84 -1.63 -1.12
C HIS A 150 -9.57 -1.38 -0.29
N PHE A 151 -8.41 -1.52 -0.93
CA PHE A 151 -7.10 -1.39 -0.27
C PHE A 151 -6.35 -0.18 -0.82
N THR A 152 -5.86 0.67 0.09
CA THR A 152 -5.07 1.85 -0.27
C THR A 152 -3.70 1.82 0.37
N LEU A 153 -2.71 2.41 -0.32
CA LEU A 153 -1.39 2.68 0.23
C LEU A 153 -1.05 4.16 0.01
N GLN A 154 -0.60 4.82 1.06
CA GLN A 154 -0.13 6.20 1.02
C GLN A 154 1.32 6.27 1.50
N LYS A 155 2.09 7.16 0.90
CA LYS A 155 3.46 7.51 1.29
C LYS A 155 3.52 8.95 1.72
N PHE A 156 4.20 9.24 2.84
CA PHE A 156 4.42 10.61 3.28
C PHE A 156 5.45 11.30 2.40
N ASN A 157 5.06 12.42 1.79
CA ASN A 157 5.95 13.26 1.00
C ASN A 157 6.49 14.40 1.89
N ALA A 158 7.78 14.31 2.24
CA ALA A 158 8.43 15.29 3.13
C ALA A 158 8.56 16.68 2.51
N MET A 159 8.55 16.82 1.19
CA MET A 159 8.68 18.13 0.52
C MET A 159 7.40 18.97 0.67
N ASN A 160 6.23 18.36 0.56
CA ASN A 160 4.94 19.06 0.68
C ASN A 160 4.20 18.77 1.99
N GLN A 161 4.78 17.94 2.88
CA GLN A 161 4.23 17.54 4.19
C GLN A 161 2.85 16.87 4.09
N LYS A 162 2.61 16.09 3.04
CA LYS A 162 1.33 15.40 2.80
C LYS A 162 1.52 13.91 2.56
N PHE A 163 0.48 13.14 2.84
CA PHE A 163 0.36 11.77 2.39
C PHE A 163 -0.19 11.74 0.96
N GLU A 164 0.47 11.00 0.09
CA GLU A 164 0.09 10.82 -1.31
C GLU A 164 -0.22 9.36 -1.56
N TYR A 165 -1.30 9.10 -2.29
CA TYR A 165 -1.64 7.74 -2.70
C TYR A 165 -0.60 7.21 -3.69
N THR A 166 -0.25 5.95 -3.54
CA THR A 166 0.60 5.20 -4.46
C THR A 166 -0.13 3.94 -4.89
N ASP A 167 0.22 3.42 -6.05
CA ASP A 167 -0.40 2.19 -6.57
C ASP A 167 -0.14 1.01 -5.62
N PRO A 168 -1.18 0.43 -4.99
CA PRO A 168 -0.98 -0.67 -4.05
C PRO A 168 -0.72 -2.02 -4.71
N SER A 169 -0.83 -2.15 -6.04
CA SER A 169 -0.58 -3.41 -6.76
C SER A 169 0.89 -3.83 -6.76
N ILE A 170 1.76 -2.98 -6.20
CA ILE A 170 3.20 -3.24 -6.06
C ILE A 170 3.59 -3.92 -4.74
N VAL A 171 2.65 -4.17 -3.82
CA VAL A 171 2.87 -4.88 -2.54
C VAL A 171 2.58 -6.38 -2.68
#